data_b4e7603b805bd8e2019b89fa870e928f
#
_entry.id   b4e7603b805bd8e2019b89fa870e928f
#
_cell.length_a   1.000
_cell.length_b   1.000
_cell.length_c   1.000
_cell.angle_alpha   90.00
_cell.angle_beta   90.00
_cell.angle_gamma   90.00
#
_symmetry.space_group_name_H-M   'P 1'
#
loop_
_entity.id
_entity.type
_entity.pdbx_description
1 polymer ?
#
loop_
_entity_poly.entity_id
_entity_poly.type
_entity_poly.pdbx_seq_one_letter_code
_entity_poly.pdbx_strand_id
1 'polypeptide(L)'
;GMNAQQIALVIDKQIDSLPKVSGGEPYLSRESNEILQRAVQYSKEMGDEFVSLEAIILALLNVKSTVATILKDAGMTDKELRSAIAELRKGEKVTSQSSEDTYQSLSKYAINLNEAARSGKLDPVIGRDEEIRRVLQILSRRTKNNPILIGEPGTGTVSYTHLTLPTKLE
;
A
#
# COMPACT_ATOMS: atom_id res chain seq x y z
N GLY A 1 -2.77 11.29 -11.89
CA GLY A 1 -2.63 9.90 -11.51
C GLY A 1 -3.77 9.07 -12.08
N MET A 2 -3.53 7.82 -12.39
CA MET A 2 -4.56 6.89 -12.89
C MET A 2 -5.68 6.74 -11.87
N ASN A 3 -6.92 6.74 -12.35
CA ASN A 3 -8.07 6.47 -11.48
C ASN A 3 -8.36 4.96 -11.46
N ALA A 4 -7.95 4.27 -10.40
CA ALA A 4 -8.14 2.84 -10.23
C ALA A 4 -9.63 2.42 -10.31
N GLN A 5 -10.54 3.26 -9.85
CA GLN A 5 -11.98 3.00 -9.93
C GLN A 5 -12.50 3.00 -11.38
N GLN A 6 -11.97 3.88 -12.24
CA GLN A 6 -12.34 3.89 -13.65
C GLN A 6 -11.83 2.64 -14.38
N ILE A 7 -10.60 2.20 -14.06
CA ILE A 7 -10.05 0.96 -14.61
C ILE A 7 -10.91 -0.24 -14.18
N ALA A 8 -11.30 -0.32 -12.91
CA ALA A 8 -12.16 -1.39 -12.41
C ALA A 8 -13.50 -1.43 -13.18
N LEU A 9 -14.17 -0.28 -13.36
CA LEU A 9 -15.43 -0.21 -14.12
C LEU A 9 -15.28 -0.66 -15.58
N VAL A 10 -14.14 -0.36 -16.22
CA VAL A 10 -13.89 -0.80 -17.62
C VAL A 10 -13.67 -2.31 -17.66
N ILE A 11 -12.93 -2.85 -16.70
CA ILE A 11 -12.69 -4.30 -16.58
C ILE A 11 -13.99 -5.04 -16.29
N ASP A 12 -14.83 -4.55 -15.38
CA ASP A 12 -16.13 -5.15 -15.07
C ASP A 12 -17.04 -5.21 -16.30
N LYS A 13 -17.13 -4.12 -17.06
CA LYS A 13 -17.87 -4.10 -18.32
C LYS A 13 -17.31 -5.11 -19.34
N GLN A 14 -16.01 -5.26 -19.40
CA GLN A 14 -15.37 -6.24 -20.28
C GLN A 14 -15.71 -7.68 -19.86
N ILE A 15 -15.69 -7.95 -18.54
CA ILE A 15 -16.09 -9.27 -17.99
C ILE A 15 -17.55 -9.57 -18.31
N ASP A 16 -18.43 -8.59 -18.16
CA ASP A 16 -19.86 -8.77 -18.46
C ASP A 16 -20.16 -9.00 -19.94
N SER A 17 -19.29 -8.50 -20.83
CA SER A 17 -19.40 -8.71 -22.28
C SER A 17 -18.93 -10.10 -22.74
N LEU A 18 -18.25 -10.88 -21.88
CA LEU A 18 -17.78 -12.21 -22.22
C LEU A 18 -18.95 -13.20 -22.28
N PRO A 19 -18.93 -14.15 -23.25
CA PRO A 19 -19.95 -15.17 -23.34
C PRO A 19 -19.96 -16.06 -22.09
N LYS A 20 -21.14 -16.16 -21.47
CA LYS A 20 -21.36 -17.02 -20.30
C LYS A 20 -21.68 -18.44 -20.74
N VAL A 21 -20.86 -19.39 -20.36
CA VAL A 21 -21.03 -20.82 -20.67
C VAL A 21 -21.42 -21.54 -19.38
N SER A 22 -22.48 -22.38 -19.44
CA SER A 22 -22.89 -23.25 -18.33
C SER A 22 -22.54 -24.71 -18.62
N GLY A 23 -22.03 -25.45 -17.62
CA GLY A 23 -21.85 -26.90 -17.69
C GLY A 23 -20.46 -27.38 -18.13
N GLY A 24 -19.48 -26.49 -18.27
CA GLY A 24 -18.07 -26.86 -18.52
C GLY A 24 -17.20 -26.71 -17.28
N GLU A 25 -16.13 -27.49 -17.16
CA GLU A 25 -15.10 -27.23 -16.16
C GLU A 25 -14.34 -25.94 -16.52
N PRO A 26 -14.11 -25.03 -15.54
CA PRO A 26 -13.36 -23.81 -15.78
C PRO A 26 -11.89 -24.13 -16.10
N TYR A 27 -11.35 -23.53 -17.14
CA TYR A 27 -9.93 -23.64 -17.48
C TYR A 27 -9.34 -22.27 -17.80
N LEU A 28 -8.03 -22.14 -17.64
CA LEU A 28 -7.32 -20.91 -17.95
C LEU A 28 -7.19 -20.75 -19.49
N SER A 29 -7.47 -19.55 -19.97
CA SER A 29 -7.24 -19.22 -21.37
C SER A 29 -5.74 -19.29 -21.70
N ARG A 30 -5.41 -19.38 -23.00
CA ARG A 30 -4.01 -19.33 -23.46
C ARG A 30 -3.32 -18.05 -22.98
N GLU A 31 -3.99 -16.92 -23.07
CA GLU A 31 -3.47 -15.63 -22.61
C GLU A 31 -3.20 -15.63 -21.11
N SER A 32 -4.12 -16.17 -20.29
CA SER A 32 -3.94 -16.28 -18.85
C SER A 32 -2.72 -17.15 -18.49
N ASN A 33 -2.54 -18.28 -19.20
CA ASN A 33 -1.36 -19.13 -18.99
C ASN A 33 -0.06 -18.40 -19.36
N GLU A 34 -0.04 -17.64 -20.47
CA GLU A 34 1.11 -16.84 -20.90
C GLU A 34 1.45 -15.75 -19.85
N ILE A 35 0.43 -15.08 -19.31
CA ILE A 35 0.59 -14.07 -18.25
C ILE A 35 1.24 -14.71 -17.01
N LEU A 36 0.74 -15.85 -16.56
CA LEU A 36 1.30 -16.54 -15.38
C LEU A 36 2.75 -16.98 -15.60
N GLN A 37 3.07 -17.55 -16.78
CA GLN A 37 4.44 -17.91 -17.12
C GLN A 37 5.36 -16.69 -17.15
N ARG A 38 4.89 -15.57 -17.67
CA ARG A 38 5.63 -14.32 -17.71
C ARG A 38 5.83 -13.73 -16.32
N ALA A 39 4.82 -13.84 -15.45
CA ALA A 39 4.92 -13.42 -14.06
C ALA A 39 6.01 -14.20 -13.30
N VAL A 40 6.11 -15.51 -13.52
CA VAL A 40 7.19 -16.33 -12.97
C VAL A 40 8.58 -15.87 -13.45
N GLN A 41 8.69 -15.47 -14.72
CA GLN A 41 9.96 -14.91 -15.23
C GLN A 41 10.30 -13.59 -14.55
N TYR A 42 9.35 -12.67 -14.40
CA TYR A 42 9.55 -11.40 -13.71
C TYR A 42 9.91 -11.58 -12.23
N SER A 43 9.30 -12.55 -11.53
CA SER A 43 9.70 -12.87 -10.15
C SER A 43 11.17 -13.28 -10.06
N LYS A 44 11.63 -14.13 -11.00
CA LYS A 44 13.05 -14.53 -11.06
C LYS A 44 13.97 -13.34 -11.36
N GLU A 45 13.58 -12.44 -12.28
CA GLU A 45 14.33 -11.22 -12.58
C GLU A 45 14.45 -10.30 -11.36
N MET A 46 13.40 -10.23 -10.53
CA MET A 46 13.38 -9.45 -9.28
C MET A 46 14.09 -10.16 -8.12
N GLY A 47 14.45 -11.43 -8.28
CA GLY A 47 15.09 -12.25 -7.25
C GLY A 47 14.14 -12.74 -6.17
N ASP A 48 12.86 -12.85 -6.50
CA ASP A 48 11.81 -13.35 -5.62
C ASP A 48 11.73 -14.88 -5.67
N GLU A 49 11.39 -15.51 -4.53
CA GLU A 49 11.11 -16.94 -4.45
C GLU A 49 9.65 -17.27 -4.81
N PHE A 50 8.75 -16.31 -4.63
CA PHE A 50 7.32 -16.44 -4.93
C PHE A 50 6.88 -15.41 -5.96
N VAL A 51 5.82 -15.75 -6.71
CA VAL A 51 5.21 -14.82 -7.66
C VAL A 51 4.39 -13.79 -6.90
N SER A 52 4.78 -12.54 -6.99
CA SER A 52 4.10 -11.40 -6.34
C SER A 52 3.04 -10.79 -7.26
N LEU A 53 2.15 -9.99 -6.68
CA LEU A 53 1.14 -9.22 -7.43
C LEU A 53 1.80 -8.26 -8.44
N GLU A 54 2.93 -7.66 -8.09
CA GLU A 54 3.67 -6.75 -8.97
C GLU A 54 4.20 -7.48 -10.21
N ALA A 55 4.67 -8.73 -10.05
CA ALA A 55 5.10 -9.56 -11.17
C ALA A 55 3.93 -9.90 -12.09
N ILE A 56 2.74 -10.16 -11.53
CA ILE A 56 1.51 -10.41 -12.29
C ILE A 56 1.08 -9.15 -13.05
N ILE A 57 1.10 -7.98 -12.44
CA ILE A 57 0.73 -6.71 -13.08
C ILE A 57 1.70 -6.38 -14.22
N LEU A 58 3.01 -6.60 -14.04
CA LEU A 58 4.00 -6.46 -15.11
C LEU A 58 3.72 -7.39 -16.27
N ALA A 59 3.35 -8.63 -15.99
CA ALA A 59 3.01 -9.61 -17.01
C ALA A 59 1.73 -9.22 -17.76
N LEU A 60 0.69 -8.77 -17.05
CA LEU A 60 -0.56 -8.26 -17.63
C LEU A 60 -0.32 -7.11 -18.60
N LEU A 61 0.60 -6.19 -18.27
CA LEU A 61 0.92 -5.04 -19.13
C LEU A 61 1.70 -5.44 -20.40
N ASN A 62 2.53 -6.47 -20.30
CA ASN A 62 3.47 -6.83 -21.36
C ASN A 62 3.01 -7.98 -22.27
N VAL A 63 2.05 -8.80 -21.85
CA VAL A 63 1.42 -9.81 -22.70
C VAL A 63 0.34 -9.17 -23.57
N LYS A 64 0.29 -9.53 -24.86
CA LYS A 64 -0.75 -9.00 -25.76
C LYS A 64 -2.12 -9.53 -25.35
N SER A 65 -2.92 -8.69 -24.75
CA SER A 65 -4.28 -9.00 -24.29
C SER A 65 -5.15 -7.75 -24.29
N THR A 66 -6.46 -7.93 -24.21
CA THR A 66 -7.41 -6.82 -24.04
C THR A 66 -7.09 -6.03 -22.76
N VAL A 67 -6.71 -6.72 -21.69
CA VAL A 67 -6.33 -6.08 -20.41
C VAL A 67 -5.09 -5.20 -20.58
N ALA A 68 -4.08 -5.66 -21.31
CA ALA A 68 -2.89 -4.85 -21.58
C ALA A 68 -3.24 -3.56 -22.33
N THR A 69 -4.18 -3.62 -23.28
CA THR A 69 -4.66 -2.42 -23.98
C THR A 69 -5.36 -1.45 -23.03
N ILE A 70 -6.27 -1.95 -22.20
CA ILE A 70 -6.98 -1.12 -21.19
C ILE A 70 -5.97 -0.44 -20.26
N LEU A 71 -4.96 -1.15 -19.75
CA LEU A 71 -3.95 -0.58 -18.86
C LEU A 71 -3.08 0.48 -19.55
N LYS A 72 -2.70 0.26 -20.81
CA LYS A 72 -1.94 1.23 -21.61
C LYS A 72 -2.77 2.46 -21.95
N ASP A 73 -4.03 2.31 -22.32
CA ASP A 73 -4.95 3.41 -22.60
C ASP A 73 -5.22 4.24 -21.33
N ALA A 74 -5.18 3.61 -20.16
CA ALA A 74 -5.22 4.31 -18.87
C ALA A 74 -3.90 5.03 -18.52
N GLY A 75 -2.88 4.97 -19.39
CA GLY A 75 -1.59 5.66 -19.23
C GLY A 75 -0.52 4.86 -18.50
N MET A 76 -0.71 3.56 -18.29
CA MET A 76 0.30 2.73 -17.62
C MET A 76 1.42 2.36 -18.58
N THR A 77 2.66 2.70 -18.24
CA THR A 77 3.85 2.32 -19.00
C THR A 77 4.73 1.35 -18.21
N ASP A 78 5.45 0.46 -18.89
CA ASP A 78 6.36 -0.50 -18.26
C ASP A 78 7.41 0.21 -17.37
N LYS A 79 7.95 1.32 -17.83
CA LYS A 79 8.97 2.09 -17.10
C LYS A 79 8.43 2.67 -15.80
N GLU A 80 7.25 3.29 -15.84
CA GLU A 80 6.64 3.89 -14.65
C GLU A 80 6.22 2.83 -13.65
N LEU A 81 5.67 1.70 -14.15
CA LEU A 81 5.30 0.57 -13.29
C LEU A 81 6.52 -0.02 -12.60
N ARG A 82 7.63 -0.25 -13.30
CA ARG A 82 8.88 -0.74 -12.68
C ARG A 82 9.45 0.25 -11.67
N SER A 83 9.38 1.55 -11.95
CA SER A 83 9.81 2.59 -11.00
C SER A 83 8.95 2.58 -9.74
N ALA A 84 7.63 2.49 -9.88
CA ALA A 84 6.71 2.41 -8.75
C ALA A 84 6.92 1.14 -7.91
N ILE A 85 7.17 -0.01 -8.55
CA ILE A 85 7.49 -1.27 -7.87
C ILE A 85 8.80 -1.13 -7.07
N ALA A 86 9.83 -0.53 -7.67
CA ALA A 86 11.11 -0.32 -6.99
C ALA A 86 10.97 0.60 -5.76
N GLU A 87 10.17 1.65 -5.89
CA GLU A 87 9.85 2.56 -4.77
C GLU A 87 9.03 1.87 -3.67
N LEU A 88 8.02 1.07 -4.05
CA LEU A 88 7.20 0.31 -3.12
C LEU A 88 8.02 -0.70 -2.32
N ARG A 89 8.89 -1.43 -3.01
CA ARG A 89 9.69 -2.51 -2.41
C ARG A 89 10.89 -2.02 -1.62
N LYS A 90 11.41 -0.85 -1.92
CA LYS A 90 12.63 -0.30 -1.27
C LYS A 90 13.81 -1.29 -1.21
N GLY A 91 13.89 -2.19 -2.19
CA GLY A 91 14.93 -3.23 -2.25
C GLY A 91 14.59 -4.56 -1.55
N GLU A 92 13.43 -4.69 -0.96
CA GLU A 92 12.99 -5.95 -0.33
C GLU A 92 12.58 -6.98 -1.40
N LYS A 93 12.81 -8.26 -1.09
CA LYS A 93 12.47 -9.40 -1.94
C LYS A 93 11.34 -10.21 -1.33
N VAL A 94 10.53 -10.83 -2.17
CA VAL A 94 9.44 -11.70 -1.73
C VAL A 94 10.00 -13.10 -1.46
N THR A 95 10.30 -13.38 -0.20
CA THR A 95 10.89 -14.65 0.27
C THR A 95 9.91 -15.56 0.99
N SER A 96 8.67 -15.11 1.21
CA SER A 96 7.62 -15.92 1.82
C SER A 96 6.28 -15.66 1.16
N GLN A 97 5.38 -16.64 1.25
CA GLN A 97 4.01 -16.54 0.72
C GLN A 97 3.19 -15.44 1.41
N SER A 98 3.59 -15.03 2.63
CA SER A 98 2.96 -13.95 3.40
C SER A 98 3.69 -12.61 3.30
N SER A 99 4.69 -12.48 2.43
CA SER A 99 5.47 -11.24 2.30
C SER A 99 4.60 -10.05 1.90
N GLU A 100 3.57 -10.24 1.09
CA GLU A 100 2.62 -9.19 0.74
C GLU A 100 1.86 -8.63 1.96
N ASP A 101 1.58 -9.46 2.96
CA ASP A 101 0.98 -9.02 4.22
C ASP A 101 1.95 -8.21 5.06
N THR A 102 3.25 -8.44 4.91
CA THR A 102 4.30 -7.74 5.63
C THR A 102 4.56 -6.35 5.05
N TYR A 103 4.49 -6.18 3.72
CA TYR A 103 4.73 -4.90 3.02
C TYR A 103 3.87 -3.74 3.47
N GLN A 104 2.64 -4.00 3.89
CA GLN A 104 1.70 -2.97 4.34
C GLN A 104 1.08 -3.27 5.69
N SER A 105 1.72 -4.09 6.51
CA SER A 105 1.20 -4.49 7.82
C SER A 105 0.88 -3.27 8.70
N LEU A 106 1.75 -2.27 8.73
CA LEU A 106 1.49 -1.01 9.45
C LEU A 106 0.26 -0.28 8.92
N SER A 107 0.08 -0.20 7.60
CA SER A 107 -1.09 0.47 7.00
C SER A 107 -2.39 -0.30 7.22
N LYS A 108 -2.32 -1.63 7.33
CA LYS A 108 -3.49 -2.49 7.59
C LYS A 108 -3.92 -2.48 9.06
N TYR A 109 -2.98 -2.42 9.99
CA TYR A 109 -3.23 -2.60 11.43
C TYR A 109 -2.96 -1.35 12.27
N ALA A 110 -2.39 -0.29 11.70
CA ALA A 110 -2.08 0.95 12.39
C ALA A 110 -2.66 2.17 11.66
N ILE A 111 -3.00 3.18 12.43
CA ILE A 111 -3.48 4.47 11.91
C ILE A 111 -2.30 5.43 11.92
N ASN A 112 -2.03 6.08 10.77
CA ASN A 112 -1.04 7.15 10.70
C ASN A 112 -1.59 8.42 11.36
N LEU A 113 -1.25 8.63 12.63
CA LEU A 113 -1.74 9.76 13.39
C LEU A 113 -1.25 11.11 12.86
N ASN A 114 -0.07 11.16 12.23
CA ASN A 114 0.42 12.40 11.61
C ASN A 114 -0.44 12.82 10.41
N GLU A 115 -0.87 11.86 9.61
CA GLU A 115 -1.77 12.11 8.48
C GLU A 115 -3.17 12.46 8.95
N ALA A 116 -3.67 11.79 10.00
CA ALA A 116 -4.93 12.11 10.62
C ALA A 116 -4.92 13.54 11.22
N ALA A 117 -3.82 13.97 11.85
CA ALA A 117 -3.64 15.32 12.35
C ALA A 117 -3.63 16.36 11.22
N ARG A 118 -2.88 16.12 10.13
CA ARG A 118 -2.84 17.03 8.98
C ARG A 118 -4.18 17.15 8.26
N SER A 119 -4.96 16.09 8.24
CA SER A 119 -6.30 16.08 7.64
C SER A 119 -7.42 16.59 8.56
N GLY A 120 -7.10 17.04 9.77
CA GLY A 120 -8.06 17.56 10.76
C GLY A 120 -9.01 16.49 11.33
N LYS A 121 -8.67 15.22 11.23
CA LYS A 121 -9.49 14.10 11.72
C LYS A 121 -9.31 13.80 13.20
N LEU A 122 -8.39 14.49 13.88
CA LEU A 122 -8.15 14.32 15.31
C LEU A 122 -8.84 15.44 16.08
N ASP A 123 -9.39 15.10 17.24
CA ASP A 123 -10.01 16.06 18.13
C ASP A 123 -8.96 17.03 18.69
N PRO A 124 -9.26 18.35 18.79
CA PRO A 124 -8.34 19.32 19.36
C PRO A 124 -8.17 19.09 20.86
N VAL A 125 -6.94 19.21 21.33
CA VAL A 125 -6.65 19.19 22.77
C VAL A 125 -6.85 20.58 23.34
N ILE A 126 -7.73 20.71 24.33
CA ILE A 126 -8.08 21.99 24.97
C ILE A 126 -7.67 21.95 26.44
N GLY A 127 -7.07 23.04 26.92
CA GLY A 127 -6.81 23.26 28.34
C GLY A 127 -5.67 22.44 28.94
N ARG A 128 -4.70 21.98 28.14
CA ARG A 128 -3.55 21.18 28.56
C ARG A 128 -2.22 21.76 28.08
N ASP A 129 -2.10 23.08 28.06
CA ASP A 129 -0.95 23.76 27.43
C ASP A 129 0.38 23.48 28.15
N GLU A 130 0.36 23.32 29.46
CA GLU A 130 1.57 23.04 30.26
C GLU A 130 2.08 21.63 30.01
N GLU A 131 1.20 20.63 29.99
CA GLU A 131 1.55 19.25 29.75
C GLU A 131 2.05 19.07 28.29
N ILE A 132 1.38 19.71 27.34
CA ILE A 132 1.80 19.72 25.94
C ILE A 132 3.20 20.30 25.79
N ARG A 133 3.45 21.47 26.41
CA ARG A 133 4.76 22.13 26.42
C ARG A 133 5.83 21.21 27.01
N ARG A 134 5.50 20.53 28.10
CA ARG A 134 6.41 19.59 28.74
C ARG A 134 6.73 18.37 27.86
N VAL A 135 5.73 17.80 27.22
CA VAL A 135 5.91 16.69 26.27
C VAL A 135 6.80 17.13 25.10
N LEU A 136 6.52 18.27 24.48
CA LEU A 136 7.32 18.82 23.40
C LEU A 136 8.77 19.08 23.82
N GLN A 137 8.98 19.62 25.02
CA GLN A 137 10.31 19.83 25.57
C GLN A 137 11.10 18.52 25.75
N ILE A 138 10.42 17.43 26.16
CA ILE A 138 11.05 16.12 26.31
C ILE A 138 11.36 15.52 24.92
N LEU A 139 10.41 15.57 23.98
CA LEU A 139 10.56 15.07 22.62
C LEU A 139 11.68 15.77 21.84
N SER A 140 11.93 17.06 22.12
CA SER A 140 12.99 17.83 21.48
C SER A 140 14.40 17.56 22.01
N ARG A 141 14.55 16.73 23.07
CA ARG A 141 15.86 16.35 23.60
C ARG A 141 16.60 15.43 22.62
N ARG A 142 17.91 15.56 22.58
CA ARG A 142 18.78 14.72 21.77
C ARG A 142 18.81 13.25 22.24
N THR A 143 18.67 13.03 23.55
CA THR A 143 18.63 11.72 24.21
C THR A 143 17.57 11.73 25.30
N LYS A 144 17.05 10.54 25.70
CA LYS A 144 16.01 10.39 26.72
C LYS A 144 14.75 11.19 26.36
N ASN A 145 14.32 11.06 25.12
CA ASN A 145 13.22 11.79 24.50
C ASN A 145 11.88 11.03 24.49
N ASN A 146 11.73 10.03 25.35
CA ASN A 146 10.50 9.24 25.47
C ASN A 146 9.68 9.74 26.67
N PRO A 147 8.69 10.63 26.48
CA PRO A 147 7.79 11.05 27.54
C PRO A 147 6.82 9.93 27.92
N ILE A 148 6.53 9.79 29.20
CA ILE A 148 5.48 8.93 29.73
C ILE A 148 4.45 9.84 30.39
N LEU A 149 3.17 9.67 30.00
CA LEU A 149 2.04 10.33 30.62
C LEU A 149 1.37 9.36 31.60
N ILE A 150 1.27 9.76 32.86
CA ILE A 150 0.63 9.00 33.92
C ILE A 150 -0.55 9.80 34.43
N GLY A 151 -1.72 9.17 34.53
CA GLY A 151 -2.94 9.80 35.04
C GLY A 151 -4.01 8.80 35.37
N GLU A 152 -4.98 9.25 36.19
CA GLU A 152 -6.17 8.48 36.50
C GLU A 152 -7.01 8.19 35.26
N PRO A 153 -7.82 7.12 35.22
CA PRO A 153 -8.76 6.90 34.14
C PRO A 153 -9.64 8.11 33.86
N GLY A 154 -9.77 8.53 32.62
CA GLY A 154 -10.55 9.70 32.23
C GLY A 154 -9.78 11.03 32.22
N THR A 155 -8.49 11.05 32.58
CA THR A 155 -7.67 12.26 32.50
C THR A 155 -7.26 12.68 31.06
N GLY A 156 -7.73 11.97 30.06
CA GLY A 156 -7.48 12.31 28.64
C GLY A 156 -6.05 12.02 28.17
N THR A 157 -5.35 11.08 28.81
CA THR A 157 -3.99 10.66 28.37
C THR A 157 -3.92 10.19 26.92
N VAL A 158 -5.00 9.62 26.39
CA VAL A 158 -5.12 9.17 25.01
C VAL A 158 -5.06 10.34 24.02
N SER A 159 -5.52 11.51 24.39
CA SER A 159 -5.53 12.71 23.54
C SER A 159 -4.12 13.22 23.17
N TYR A 160 -3.07 12.74 23.84
CA TYR A 160 -1.69 13.13 23.55
C TYR A 160 -0.97 12.23 22.54
N THR A 161 -1.57 11.14 22.13
CA THR A 161 -0.94 10.19 21.19
C THR A 161 -0.64 10.81 19.83
N HIS A 162 -1.33 11.88 19.45
CA HIS A 162 -1.13 12.60 18.20
C HIS A 162 -0.13 13.79 18.29
N LEU A 163 0.34 14.11 19.49
CA LEU A 163 1.38 15.14 19.68
C LEU A 163 2.80 14.64 19.42
N THR A 164 2.96 13.42 18.94
CA THR A 164 4.27 12.94 18.50
C THR A 164 4.73 13.83 17.37
N LEU A 165 5.77 14.63 17.64
CA LEU A 165 6.47 15.37 16.60
C LEU A 165 6.88 14.40 15.48
N PRO A 166 6.82 14.82 14.21
CA PRO A 166 7.48 14.08 13.16
C PRO A 166 8.96 13.97 13.55
N THR A 167 9.32 12.82 14.10
CA THR A 167 10.69 12.53 14.44
C THR A 167 11.45 12.52 13.13
N LYS A 168 12.33 13.52 12.98
CA LYS A 168 13.40 13.60 12.02
C LYS A 168 13.13 12.91 10.67
N LEU A 169 12.73 13.73 9.75
CA LEU A 169 13.12 13.55 8.37
C LEU A 169 14.60 13.98 8.26
N GLU A 170 15.48 13.04 8.21
CA GLU A 170 16.75 13.17 7.50
C GLU A 170 16.61 12.47 6.17
#